data_1bcca70164a193a4c86c67399e6860a2
#
_entry.id   1bcca70164a193a4c86c67399e6860a2
#
_cell.length_a   1.000
_cell.length_b   1.000
_cell.length_c   1.000
_cell.angle_alpha   90.00
_cell.angle_beta   90.00
_cell.angle_gamma   90.00
#
_symmetry.space_group_name_H-M   'P 1'
#
loop_
_entity.id
_entity.type
_entity.pdbx_description
1 polymer ?
#
loop_
_entity_poly.entity_id
_entity_poly.type
_entity_poly.pdbx_seq_one_letter_code
_entity_poly.pdbx_strand_id
1 'polypeptide(L)'
;PVSLVNTSNFANIKFSETDVIILADGNYKFLRDKEMSEILRSWIAQGGRLIALEAAVDQLTDLKWINLRKRNTKDTTDKDPYKFLKTYENREKDEISNISPGAIYKVSMDNSHPLAFGYPPFYFSLKQNNSFYEYIKENGWNVGVIKSEQQIQGFVGSKLIPKFKNSFVFGTQEEGRGQIIFLTDDILFRNFWENGKLMFDNALFLVGQ
;
A
#
# COMPACT_ATOMS: atom_id res chain seq x y z
N PRO A 1 15.55 16.94 -11.23
CA PRO A 1 16.64 16.08 -10.79
C PRO A 1 16.13 14.98 -9.85
N VAL A 2 16.75 13.79 -9.89
CA VAL A 2 16.47 12.67 -9.00
C VAL A 2 17.70 12.39 -8.16
N SER A 3 17.53 12.22 -6.84
CA SER A 3 18.60 11.90 -5.91
C SER A 3 18.26 10.62 -5.14
N LEU A 4 19.21 9.69 -5.06
CA LEU A 4 19.09 8.51 -4.21
C LEU A 4 19.65 8.84 -2.83
N VAL A 5 18.85 8.62 -1.80
CA VAL A 5 19.22 8.89 -0.40
C VAL A 5 19.23 7.59 0.38
N ASN A 6 20.33 7.33 1.09
CA ASN A 6 20.37 6.21 2.03
C ASN A 6 19.41 6.51 3.21
N THR A 7 18.63 5.53 3.62
CA THR A 7 17.66 5.68 4.72
C THR A 7 18.27 6.15 6.04
N SER A 8 19.55 5.83 6.31
CA SER A 8 20.29 6.34 7.47
C SER A 8 20.58 7.86 7.41
N ASN A 9 20.49 8.44 6.22
CA ASN A 9 20.75 9.86 5.96
C ASN A 9 19.46 10.66 5.75
N PHE A 10 18.31 10.13 6.13
CA PHE A 10 17.01 10.77 5.97
C PHE A 10 16.97 12.19 6.58
N ALA A 11 17.57 12.39 7.74
CA ALA A 11 17.67 13.70 8.39
C ALA A 11 18.43 14.75 7.58
N ASN A 12 19.26 14.34 6.63
CA ASN A 12 20.08 15.23 5.81
C ASN A 12 19.39 15.63 4.49
N ILE A 13 18.16 15.20 4.27
CA ILE A 13 17.37 15.60 3.10
C ILE A 13 17.09 17.11 3.20
N LYS A 14 17.34 17.82 2.11
CA LYS A 14 16.95 19.23 1.96
C LYS A 14 15.47 19.30 1.59
N PHE A 15 14.60 19.20 2.58
CA PHE A 15 13.15 19.19 2.40
C PHE A 15 12.61 20.42 1.66
N SER A 16 13.24 21.58 1.81
CA SER A 16 12.86 22.81 1.11
C SER A 16 13.15 22.79 -0.41
N GLU A 17 13.99 21.87 -0.86
CA GLU A 17 14.37 21.71 -2.27
C GLU A 17 13.77 20.40 -2.86
N THR A 18 12.89 19.72 -2.11
CA THR A 18 12.35 18.40 -2.47
C THR A 18 10.84 18.49 -2.64
N ASP A 19 10.34 18.18 -3.84
CA ASP A 19 8.91 18.18 -4.16
C ASP A 19 8.26 16.82 -3.90
N VAL A 20 9.01 15.74 -4.13
CA VAL A 20 8.49 14.36 -4.03
C VAL A 20 9.50 13.47 -3.31
N ILE A 21 9.03 12.68 -2.37
CA ILE A 21 9.79 11.58 -1.76
C ILE A 21 9.12 10.27 -2.15
N ILE A 22 9.92 9.31 -2.61
CA ILE A 22 9.46 7.98 -2.99
C ILE A 22 10.06 6.98 -2.00
N LEU A 23 9.19 6.26 -1.31
CA LEU A 23 9.56 5.11 -0.50
C LEU A 23 9.22 3.84 -1.28
N ALA A 24 10.24 3.26 -1.90
CA ALA A 24 10.13 1.97 -2.59
C ALA A 24 9.83 0.83 -1.61
N ASP A 25 9.68 -0.39 -2.10
CA ASP A 25 9.62 -1.55 -1.21
C ASP A 25 10.89 -1.65 -0.37
N GLY A 26 10.73 -1.76 0.97
CA GLY A 26 11.85 -1.76 1.88
C GLY A 26 11.50 -1.53 3.35
N ASN A 27 12.53 -1.46 4.20
CA ASN A 27 12.38 -1.23 5.64
C ASN A 27 12.94 0.15 6.03
N TYR A 28 12.08 1.00 6.57
CA TYR A 28 12.34 2.41 6.87
C TYR A 28 12.35 2.63 8.39
N LYS A 29 13.50 2.42 9.02
CA LYS A 29 13.65 2.57 10.49
C LYS A 29 13.29 3.97 10.98
N PHE A 30 13.54 5.01 10.17
CA PHE A 30 13.24 6.39 10.53
C PHE A 30 11.73 6.66 10.72
N LEU A 31 10.83 5.86 10.10
CA LEU A 31 9.39 5.99 10.34
C LEU A 31 8.98 5.63 11.78
N ARG A 32 9.80 4.82 12.48
CA ARG A 32 9.58 4.46 13.90
C ARG A 32 10.14 5.50 14.85
N ASP A 33 10.99 6.38 14.36
CA ASP A 33 11.49 7.53 15.12
C ASP A 33 10.45 8.63 15.08
N LYS A 34 10.01 9.09 16.27
CA LYS A 34 8.94 10.07 16.40
C LYS A 34 9.33 11.42 15.79
N GLU A 35 10.56 11.86 15.98
CA GLU A 35 11.05 13.13 15.46
C GLU A 35 11.12 13.10 13.94
N MET A 36 11.71 12.06 13.36
CA MET A 36 11.80 11.89 11.91
C MET A 36 10.43 11.75 11.25
N SER A 37 9.50 11.05 11.89
CA SER A 37 8.12 10.92 11.44
C SER A 37 7.38 12.26 11.41
N GLU A 38 7.58 13.11 12.43
CA GLU A 38 6.98 14.46 12.47
C GLU A 38 7.64 15.42 11.47
N ILE A 39 8.93 15.30 11.20
CA ILE A 39 9.60 16.05 10.14
C ILE A 39 9.00 15.69 8.77
N LEU A 40 8.83 14.40 8.49
CA LEU A 40 8.20 13.93 7.25
C LEU A 40 6.77 14.46 7.14
N ARG A 41 5.97 14.35 8.20
CA ARG A 41 4.61 14.87 8.26
C ARG A 41 4.54 16.36 7.99
N SER A 42 5.41 17.14 8.65
CA SER A 42 5.47 18.59 8.49
C SER A 42 5.83 19.00 7.07
N TRP A 43 6.76 18.28 6.43
CA TRP A 43 7.11 18.52 5.04
C TRP A 43 5.93 18.23 4.10
N ILE A 44 5.23 17.11 4.30
CA ILE A 44 4.01 16.81 3.52
C ILE A 44 2.98 17.92 3.72
N ALA A 45 2.71 18.32 4.98
CA ALA A 45 1.72 19.35 5.27
C ALA A 45 2.04 20.72 4.63
N GLN A 46 3.30 20.99 4.32
CA GLN A 46 3.75 22.19 3.60
C GLN A 46 3.63 22.08 2.07
N GLY A 47 3.21 20.95 1.53
CA GLY A 47 2.98 20.72 0.10
C GLY A 47 3.84 19.62 -0.52
N GLY A 48 4.63 18.91 0.27
CA GLY A 48 5.40 17.75 -0.19
C GLY A 48 4.51 16.58 -0.60
N ARG A 49 4.97 15.78 -1.53
CA ARG A 49 4.27 14.56 -1.98
C ARG A 49 5.06 13.32 -1.60
N LEU A 50 4.42 12.41 -0.88
CA LEU A 50 4.99 11.12 -0.50
C LEU A 50 4.36 10.02 -1.33
N ILE A 51 5.16 9.27 -2.08
CA ILE A 51 4.72 8.06 -2.80
C ILE A 51 5.29 6.85 -2.06
N ALA A 52 4.44 5.97 -1.58
CA ALA A 52 4.84 4.77 -0.86
C ALA A 52 4.37 3.50 -1.59
N LEU A 53 5.28 2.54 -1.72
CA LEU A 53 5.04 1.26 -2.37
C LEU A 53 5.18 0.11 -1.37
N GLU A 54 4.32 -0.88 -1.50
CA GLU A 54 4.35 -2.17 -0.80
C GLU A 54 4.65 -2.11 0.71
N ALA A 55 5.80 -2.63 1.18
CA ALA A 55 6.17 -2.65 2.59
C ALA A 55 6.36 -1.26 3.20
N ALA A 56 6.62 -0.23 2.40
CA ALA A 56 6.60 1.14 2.88
C ALA A 56 5.18 1.56 3.32
N VAL A 57 4.15 1.16 2.57
CA VAL A 57 2.75 1.39 2.94
C VAL A 57 2.42 0.70 4.26
N ASP A 58 2.82 -0.56 4.44
CA ASP A 58 2.62 -1.29 5.70
C ASP A 58 3.14 -0.49 6.91
N GLN A 59 4.37 0.02 6.80
CA GLN A 59 5.02 0.76 7.88
C GLN A 59 4.35 2.11 8.15
N LEU A 60 3.86 2.78 7.10
CA LEU A 60 3.10 4.02 7.26
C LEU A 60 1.80 3.80 8.04
N THR A 61 1.13 2.65 7.90
CA THR A 61 -0.12 2.37 8.65
C THR A 61 0.04 2.30 10.16
N ASP A 62 1.28 2.15 10.66
CA ASP A 62 1.59 2.18 12.09
C ASP A 62 1.61 3.61 12.66
N LEU A 63 1.69 4.63 11.80
CA LEU A 63 1.74 6.04 12.21
C LEU A 63 0.34 6.57 12.52
N LYS A 64 0.21 7.34 13.60
CA LYS A 64 -1.09 7.82 14.09
C LYS A 64 -1.79 8.79 13.13
N TRP A 65 -1.03 9.57 12.38
CA TRP A 65 -1.52 10.59 11.44
C TRP A 65 -1.87 10.02 10.05
N ILE A 66 -1.58 8.76 9.79
CA ILE A 66 -2.03 8.05 8.60
C ILE A 66 -3.44 7.49 8.84
N ASN A 67 -4.34 7.68 7.87
CA ASN A 67 -5.73 7.23 7.92
C ASN A 67 -5.94 5.84 7.31
N LEU A 68 -5.01 5.41 6.44
CA LEU A 68 -5.01 4.03 5.96
C LEU A 68 -4.69 3.08 7.11
N ARG A 69 -5.46 2.00 7.25
CA ARG A 69 -5.26 0.98 8.28
C ARG A 69 -5.07 -0.39 7.66
N LYS A 70 -4.07 -1.11 8.16
CA LYS A 70 -3.90 -2.50 7.83
C LYS A 70 -5.04 -3.31 8.43
N ARG A 71 -5.63 -4.18 7.64
CA ARG A 71 -6.70 -5.06 8.12
C ARG A 71 -6.11 -6.07 9.10
N ASN A 72 -6.62 -6.07 10.32
CA ASN A 72 -6.22 -7.06 11.31
C ASN A 72 -6.64 -8.46 10.87
N THR A 73 -5.66 -9.33 10.73
CA THR A 73 -5.89 -10.73 10.35
C THR A 73 -6.13 -11.64 11.56
N LYS A 74 -6.03 -11.08 12.76
CA LYS A 74 -6.34 -11.84 13.98
C LYS A 74 -7.84 -11.90 14.15
N ASP A 75 -8.37 -13.08 13.95
CA ASP A 75 -9.74 -13.43 14.32
C ASP A 75 -9.83 -13.44 15.86
N THR A 76 -10.12 -12.26 16.43
CA THR A 76 -10.18 -12.06 17.89
C THR A 76 -11.49 -12.54 18.49
N THR A 77 -12.43 -12.97 17.64
CA THR A 77 -13.78 -13.39 18.06
C THR A 77 -13.89 -14.88 18.39
N ASP A 78 -12.90 -15.65 17.98
CA ASP A 78 -12.90 -17.09 18.22
C ASP A 78 -12.41 -17.40 19.63
N LYS A 79 -13.35 -17.79 20.48
CA LYS A 79 -13.11 -18.16 21.88
C LYS A 79 -12.68 -19.61 22.09
N ASP A 80 -12.45 -20.35 20.98
CA ASP A 80 -12.03 -21.74 21.08
C ASP A 80 -10.59 -21.83 21.62
N PRO A 81 -10.36 -22.34 22.82
CA PRO A 81 -9.02 -22.48 23.39
C PRO A 81 -8.17 -23.50 22.62
N TYR A 82 -8.78 -24.36 21.85
CA TYR A 82 -8.11 -25.40 21.06
C TYR A 82 -7.68 -24.93 19.66
N LYS A 83 -8.07 -23.74 19.25
CA LYS A 83 -7.69 -23.15 17.96
C LYS A 83 -6.17 -23.14 17.70
N PHE A 84 -5.38 -23.04 18.74
CA PHE A 84 -3.92 -23.04 18.65
C PHE A 84 -3.29 -24.43 18.65
N LEU A 85 -4.08 -25.48 18.88
CA LEU A 85 -3.61 -26.85 18.78
C LEU A 85 -3.54 -27.26 17.30
N LYS A 86 -2.33 -27.20 16.76
CA LYS A 86 -2.06 -27.59 15.38
C LYS A 86 -1.47 -28.99 15.35
N THR A 87 -2.00 -29.84 14.48
CA THR A 87 -1.36 -31.14 14.23
C THR A 87 -0.15 -30.94 13.32
N TYR A 88 0.94 -31.64 13.61
CA TYR A 88 2.18 -31.52 12.84
C TYR A 88 2.00 -31.90 11.36
N GLU A 89 1.12 -32.86 11.05
CA GLU A 89 0.78 -33.27 9.69
C GLU A 89 0.21 -32.12 8.83
N ASN A 90 -0.46 -31.13 9.45
CA ASN A 90 -1.10 -30.01 8.76
C ASN A 90 -0.19 -28.79 8.59
N ARG A 91 1.08 -28.82 9.02
CA ARG A 91 1.99 -27.65 9.02
C ARG A 91 2.14 -27.03 7.63
N GLU A 92 2.35 -27.84 6.60
CA GLU A 92 2.52 -27.37 5.21
C GLU A 92 1.21 -26.79 4.65
N LYS A 93 0.09 -27.43 4.92
CA LYS A 93 -1.24 -26.94 4.53
C LYS A 93 -1.56 -25.62 5.21
N ASP A 94 -1.22 -25.47 6.49
CA ASP A 94 -1.42 -24.23 7.23
C ASP A 94 -0.53 -23.09 6.69
N GLU A 95 0.71 -23.39 6.35
CA GLU A 95 1.63 -22.43 5.74
C GLU A 95 1.12 -21.96 4.38
N ILE A 96 0.86 -22.91 3.46
CA ILE A 96 0.38 -22.63 2.10
C ILE A 96 -0.95 -21.86 2.12
N SER A 97 -1.83 -22.12 3.09
CA SER A 97 -3.13 -21.46 3.18
C SER A 97 -3.04 -19.95 3.49
N ASN A 98 -1.87 -19.46 3.95
CA ASN A 98 -1.65 -18.08 4.37
C ASN A 98 -0.70 -17.28 3.46
N ILE A 99 -0.32 -17.81 2.30
CA ILE A 99 0.61 -17.12 1.39
C ILE A 99 -0.04 -16.79 0.05
N SER A 100 0.46 -15.72 -0.58
CA SER A 100 0.19 -15.37 -1.98
C SER A 100 1.53 -15.09 -2.66
N PRO A 101 2.14 -16.10 -3.29
CA PRO A 101 3.44 -15.93 -3.95
C PRO A 101 3.35 -15.17 -5.26
N GLY A 102 2.16 -14.97 -5.79
CA GLY A 102 1.89 -14.23 -7.01
C GLY A 102 0.51 -14.54 -7.54
N ALA A 103 -0.39 -13.57 -7.49
CA ALA A 103 -1.73 -13.67 -8.04
C ALA A 103 -2.11 -12.35 -8.72
N ILE A 104 -2.71 -12.47 -9.90
CA ILE A 104 -3.27 -11.32 -10.61
C ILE A 104 -4.74 -11.23 -10.28
N TYR A 105 -5.20 -10.04 -9.91
CA TYR A 105 -6.60 -9.80 -9.57
C TYR A 105 -7.10 -8.47 -10.10
N LYS A 106 -8.42 -8.40 -10.32
CA LYS A 106 -9.07 -7.21 -10.85
C LYS A 106 -9.38 -6.20 -9.75
N VAL A 107 -8.96 -4.97 -9.94
CA VAL A 107 -9.23 -3.81 -9.09
C VAL A 107 -10.27 -2.94 -9.78
N SER A 108 -11.28 -2.47 -9.05
CA SER A 108 -12.21 -1.44 -9.52
C SER A 108 -11.55 -0.09 -9.33
N MET A 109 -11.48 0.71 -10.40
CA MET A 109 -10.82 2.02 -10.40
C MET A 109 -11.83 3.15 -10.46
N ASP A 110 -11.58 4.19 -9.67
CA ASP A 110 -12.18 5.51 -9.87
C ASP A 110 -11.32 6.27 -10.89
N ASN A 111 -11.67 6.17 -12.16
CA ASN A 111 -10.92 6.79 -13.25
C ASN A 111 -11.20 8.30 -13.43
N SER A 112 -11.97 8.90 -12.54
CA SER A 112 -12.09 10.36 -12.45
C SER A 112 -10.96 11.01 -11.63
N HIS A 113 -10.26 10.21 -10.81
CA HIS A 113 -9.15 10.70 -9.99
C HIS A 113 -7.85 10.79 -10.80
N PRO A 114 -7.00 11.83 -10.62
CA PRO A 114 -5.73 12.00 -11.35
C PRO A 114 -4.81 10.77 -11.32
N LEU A 115 -4.74 10.05 -10.21
CA LEU A 115 -3.94 8.82 -10.10
C LEU A 115 -4.35 7.75 -11.13
N ALA A 116 -5.63 7.70 -11.50
CA ALA A 116 -6.17 6.74 -12.45
C ALA A 116 -6.37 7.34 -13.86
N PHE A 117 -5.79 8.51 -14.15
CA PHE A 117 -5.88 9.11 -15.47
C PHE A 117 -5.35 8.17 -16.56
N GLY A 118 -6.13 8.04 -17.64
CA GLY A 118 -5.79 7.14 -18.77
C GLY A 118 -6.19 5.67 -18.56
N TYR A 119 -6.74 5.31 -17.39
CA TYR A 119 -7.22 3.95 -17.14
C TYR A 119 -8.72 3.77 -17.43
N PRO A 120 -9.13 2.57 -17.84
CA PRO A 120 -10.52 2.16 -17.78
C PRO A 120 -10.97 2.04 -16.30
N PRO A 121 -12.27 1.80 -16.00
CA PRO A 121 -12.75 1.67 -14.62
C PRO A 121 -12.28 0.38 -13.93
N PHE A 122 -11.17 -0.18 -14.37
CA PHE A 122 -10.53 -1.36 -13.77
C PHE A 122 -9.01 -1.37 -14.03
N TYR A 123 -8.30 -2.11 -13.18
CA TYR A 123 -6.87 -2.41 -13.31
C TYR A 123 -6.63 -3.88 -12.92
N PHE A 124 -5.61 -4.51 -13.47
CA PHE A 124 -5.15 -5.82 -13.00
C PHE A 124 -3.88 -5.63 -12.20
N SER A 125 -3.92 -6.00 -10.92
CA SER A 125 -2.79 -5.88 -10.00
C SER A 125 -2.16 -7.22 -9.74
N LEU A 126 -0.84 -7.22 -9.52
CA LEU A 126 -0.07 -8.38 -9.11
C LEU A 126 0.17 -8.33 -7.60
N LYS A 127 -0.38 -9.30 -6.87
CA LYS A 127 -0.19 -9.41 -5.43
C LYS A 127 0.85 -10.46 -5.09
N GLN A 128 1.92 -10.04 -4.43
CA GLN A 128 3.02 -10.90 -3.96
C GLN A 128 3.20 -10.85 -2.44
N ASN A 129 2.32 -10.13 -1.76
CA ASN A 129 2.33 -9.99 -0.30
C ASN A 129 1.00 -10.43 0.32
N ASN A 130 0.97 -10.51 1.65
CA ASN A 130 -0.19 -10.93 2.42
C ASN A 130 -0.87 -9.76 3.15
N SER A 131 -0.56 -8.53 2.76
CA SER A 131 -1.11 -7.32 3.37
C SER A 131 -2.43 -6.93 2.71
N PHE A 132 -3.40 -6.57 3.53
CA PHE A 132 -4.71 -6.07 3.13
C PHE A 132 -5.05 -4.85 3.95
N TYR A 133 -5.77 -3.89 3.36
CA TYR A 133 -6.04 -2.62 4.00
C TYR A 133 -7.52 -2.30 4.00
N GLU A 134 -7.97 -1.56 5.00
CA GLU A 134 -9.31 -0.99 5.05
C GLU A 134 -9.40 0.20 4.10
N TYR A 135 -10.62 0.60 3.74
CA TYR A 135 -10.84 1.84 3.02
C TYR A 135 -10.45 3.04 3.88
N ILE A 136 -9.84 4.03 3.26
CA ILE A 136 -9.63 5.34 3.88
C ILE A 136 -11.00 5.98 4.06
N LYS A 137 -11.30 6.42 5.29
CA LYS A 137 -12.62 6.96 5.67
C LYS A 137 -12.65 8.48 5.66
N GLU A 138 -11.50 9.11 5.89
CA GLU A 138 -11.38 10.56 6.06
C GLU A 138 -10.12 11.08 5.36
N ASN A 139 -10.20 12.29 4.85
CA ASN A 139 -9.07 13.03 4.24
C ASN A 139 -8.32 12.23 3.18
N GLY A 140 -9.04 11.54 2.29
CA GLY A 140 -8.38 10.77 1.24
C GLY A 140 -9.35 10.10 0.27
N TRP A 141 -8.79 9.51 -0.78
CA TRP A 141 -9.52 8.92 -1.90
C TRP A 141 -9.14 7.46 -2.11
N ASN A 142 -10.14 6.59 -2.19
CA ASN A 142 -9.96 5.17 -2.48
C ASN A 142 -10.05 4.96 -4.00
N VAL A 143 -8.96 5.19 -4.70
CA VAL A 143 -8.92 5.21 -6.17
C VAL A 143 -9.02 3.81 -6.77
N GLY A 144 -8.32 2.85 -6.18
CA GLY A 144 -8.36 1.44 -6.57
C GLY A 144 -8.80 0.56 -5.42
N VAL A 145 -9.89 -0.19 -5.61
CA VAL A 145 -10.49 -1.00 -4.55
C VAL A 145 -10.97 -2.37 -5.05
N ILE A 146 -11.06 -3.32 -4.13
CA ILE A 146 -11.70 -4.61 -4.37
C ILE A 146 -13.05 -4.59 -3.66
N LYS A 147 -14.16 -4.54 -4.42
CA LYS A 147 -15.51 -4.37 -3.87
C LYS A 147 -16.15 -5.67 -3.40
N SER A 148 -16.14 -6.69 -4.24
CA SER A 148 -16.85 -7.94 -4.00
C SER A 148 -16.10 -9.13 -4.61
N GLU A 149 -16.80 -10.06 -5.22
CA GLU A 149 -16.20 -11.22 -5.86
C GLU A 149 -15.11 -10.85 -6.87
N GLN A 150 -14.08 -11.66 -6.90
CA GLN A 150 -12.82 -11.35 -7.56
C GLN A 150 -12.54 -12.28 -8.73
N GLN A 151 -12.08 -11.71 -9.81
CA GLN A 151 -11.34 -12.47 -10.79
C GLN A 151 -9.89 -12.55 -10.32
N ILE A 152 -9.53 -13.70 -9.76
CA ILE A 152 -8.16 -14.00 -9.29
C ILE A 152 -7.59 -15.07 -10.21
N GLN A 153 -6.41 -14.81 -10.74
CA GLN A 153 -5.62 -15.78 -11.50
C GLN A 153 -4.28 -16.01 -10.78
N GLY A 154 -3.87 -17.24 -10.66
CA GLY A 154 -2.69 -17.63 -9.88
C GLY A 154 -3.05 -18.21 -8.52
N PHE A 155 -2.04 -18.40 -7.68
CA PHE A 155 -2.23 -19.05 -6.38
C PHE A 155 -2.46 -18.02 -5.27
N VAL A 156 -3.54 -18.25 -4.52
CA VAL A 156 -3.83 -17.52 -3.27
C VAL A 156 -4.26 -18.54 -2.22
N GLY A 157 -3.61 -18.50 -1.07
CA GLY A 157 -3.96 -19.35 0.05
C GLY A 157 -5.41 -19.13 0.50
N SER A 158 -6.10 -20.22 0.83
CA SER A 158 -7.54 -20.21 1.13
C SER A 158 -7.94 -19.26 2.25
N LYS A 159 -7.06 -19.01 3.21
CA LYS A 159 -7.29 -18.05 4.33
C LYS A 159 -7.12 -16.59 3.91
N LEU A 160 -6.52 -16.32 2.73
CA LEU A 160 -6.36 -14.96 2.20
C LEU A 160 -7.52 -14.55 1.28
N ILE A 161 -8.14 -15.48 0.57
CA ILE A 161 -9.23 -15.20 -0.38
C ILE A 161 -10.32 -14.29 0.21
N PRO A 162 -10.86 -14.57 1.42
CA PRO A 162 -11.89 -13.71 2.02
C PRO A 162 -11.42 -12.29 2.33
N LYS A 163 -10.10 -12.10 2.46
CA LYS A 163 -9.51 -10.79 2.81
C LYS A 163 -9.43 -9.84 1.62
N PHE A 164 -9.52 -10.35 0.39
CA PHE A 164 -9.58 -9.51 -0.80
C PHE A 164 -10.83 -8.63 -0.82
N LYS A 165 -11.97 -9.18 -0.41
CA LYS A 165 -13.23 -8.44 -0.42
C LYS A 165 -13.17 -7.17 0.43
N ASN A 166 -13.67 -6.07 -0.13
CA ASN A 166 -13.71 -4.74 0.50
C ASN A 166 -12.31 -4.25 0.95
N SER A 167 -11.29 -4.48 0.13
CA SER A 167 -9.93 -4.03 0.39
C SER A 167 -9.56 -2.82 -0.46
N PHE A 168 -8.81 -1.90 0.16
CA PHE A 168 -8.10 -0.82 -0.50
C PHE A 168 -6.87 -1.38 -1.20
N VAL A 169 -6.53 -0.82 -2.37
CA VAL A 169 -5.33 -1.17 -3.15
C VAL A 169 -4.53 0.08 -3.53
N PHE A 170 -5.18 1.10 -4.08
CA PHE A 170 -4.53 2.35 -4.49
C PHE A 170 -5.34 3.55 -4.04
N GLY A 171 -4.66 4.59 -3.64
CA GLY A 171 -5.35 5.84 -3.32
C GLY A 171 -4.44 6.87 -2.67
N THR A 172 -5.05 7.92 -2.16
CA THR A 172 -4.34 9.07 -1.63
C THR A 172 -4.90 9.50 -0.29
N GLN A 173 -4.05 10.14 0.52
CA GLN A 173 -4.44 10.86 1.72
C GLN A 173 -3.91 12.28 1.63
N GLU A 174 -4.73 13.24 2.02
CA GLU A 174 -4.35 14.63 2.17
C GLU A 174 -3.76 14.88 3.56
N GLU A 175 -2.66 15.61 3.61
CA GLU A 175 -2.07 16.11 4.86
C GLU A 175 -1.64 17.57 4.66
N GLY A 176 -2.43 18.50 5.21
CA GLY A 176 -2.24 19.92 4.98
C GLY A 176 -2.40 20.30 3.51
N ARG A 177 -1.33 20.79 2.88
CA ARG A 177 -1.30 21.12 1.43
C ARG A 177 -0.70 20.02 0.56
N GLY A 178 -0.14 19.00 1.16
CA GLY A 178 0.51 17.91 0.45
C GLY A 178 -0.31 16.63 0.44
N GLN A 179 0.26 15.61 -0.16
CA GLN A 179 -0.44 14.34 -0.37
C GLN A 179 0.48 13.14 -0.15
N ILE A 180 -0.15 12.05 0.30
CA ILE A 180 0.47 10.74 0.42
C ILE A 180 -0.24 9.82 -0.57
N ILE A 181 0.52 9.18 -1.45
CA ILE A 181 0.03 8.23 -2.43
C ILE A 181 0.42 6.82 -1.98
N PHE A 182 -0.57 5.95 -1.82
CA PHE A 182 -0.39 4.56 -1.40
C PHE A 182 -0.55 3.63 -2.59
N LEU A 183 0.48 2.85 -2.86
CA LEU A 183 0.53 1.82 -3.90
C LEU A 183 0.87 0.49 -3.20
N THR A 184 -0.15 -0.28 -2.83
CA THR A 184 0.02 -1.42 -1.91
C THR A 184 0.60 -2.68 -2.55
N ASP A 185 0.61 -2.73 -3.88
CA ASP A 185 1.20 -3.82 -4.65
C ASP A 185 2.36 -3.31 -5.51
N ASP A 186 3.19 -4.21 -6.01
CA ASP A 186 4.29 -3.88 -6.91
C ASP A 186 3.76 -3.53 -8.32
N ILE A 187 3.47 -2.25 -8.53
CA ILE A 187 2.99 -1.74 -9.83
C ILE A 187 4.09 -1.66 -10.89
N LEU A 188 5.36 -1.76 -10.47
CA LEU A 188 6.53 -1.68 -11.36
C LEU A 188 7.24 -3.03 -11.52
N PHE A 189 6.56 -4.13 -11.21
CA PHE A 189 7.14 -5.47 -11.14
C PHE A 189 8.14 -5.75 -12.26
N ARG A 190 9.40 -5.93 -11.87
CA ARG A 190 10.54 -6.23 -12.73
C ARG A 190 10.64 -5.33 -13.97
N ASN A 191 10.11 -4.11 -13.92
CA ASN A 191 10.09 -3.14 -15.01
C ASN A 191 9.37 -3.59 -16.30
N PHE A 192 8.60 -4.68 -16.28
CA PHE A 192 7.80 -5.12 -17.43
C PHE A 192 6.29 -5.04 -17.23
N TRP A 193 5.83 -4.66 -16.03
CA TRP A 193 4.40 -4.42 -15.76
C TRP A 193 3.98 -3.06 -16.32
N GLU A 194 3.78 -3.01 -17.64
CA GLU A 194 3.59 -1.74 -18.38
C GLU A 194 2.42 -0.91 -17.87
N ASN A 195 1.30 -1.55 -17.51
CA ASN A 195 0.15 -0.83 -16.99
C ASN A 195 0.48 -0.04 -15.70
N GLY A 196 1.38 -0.52 -14.86
CA GLY A 196 1.73 0.16 -13.62
C GLY A 196 2.60 1.40 -13.83
N LYS A 197 3.38 1.45 -14.91
CA LYS A 197 4.21 2.62 -15.23
C LYS A 197 3.37 3.89 -15.37
N LEU A 198 2.24 3.83 -16.07
CA LEU A 198 1.33 4.97 -16.18
C LEU A 198 0.80 5.42 -14.81
N MET A 199 0.49 4.49 -13.90
CA MET A 199 0.04 4.86 -12.55
C MET A 199 1.15 5.56 -11.76
N PHE A 200 2.37 5.09 -11.89
CA PHE A 200 3.53 5.72 -11.26
C PHE A 200 3.79 7.12 -11.81
N ASP A 201 3.69 7.30 -13.13
CA ASP A 201 3.80 8.61 -13.78
C ASP A 201 2.68 9.55 -13.33
N ASN A 202 1.44 9.06 -13.22
CA ASN A 202 0.33 9.83 -12.69
C ASN A 202 0.59 10.26 -11.22
N ALA A 203 1.13 9.37 -10.40
CA ALA A 203 1.50 9.69 -9.02
C ALA A 203 2.58 10.77 -8.94
N LEU A 204 3.54 10.74 -9.86
CA LEU A 204 4.63 11.71 -9.92
C LEU A 204 4.20 13.08 -10.46
N PHE A 205 3.35 13.11 -11.49
CA PHE A 205 3.15 14.33 -12.27
C PHE A 205 1.74 14.90 -12.17
N LEU A 206 0.72 14.11 -11.84
CA LEU A 206 -0.67 14.58 -11.87
C LEU A 206 -1.31 14.71 -10.49
N VAL A 207 -0.93 13.86 -9.53
CA VAL A 207 -1.48 13.93 -8.17
C VAL A 207 -0.85 15.09 -7.40
N GLY A 208 -1.68 15.94 -6.77
CA GLY A 208 -1.23 17.07 -5.97
C GLY A 208 -0.76 18.29 -6.79
N GLN A 209 -1.28 18.43 -8.00
CA GLN A 209 -1.12 19.63 -8.84
C GLN A 209 -2.19 20.66 -8.51
#